data_72e1c6cf544a23d13015b229208f22d9
#
_entry.id   72e1c6cf544a23d13015b229208f22d9
#
_cell.length_a   1.000
_cell.length_b   1.000
_cell.length_c   1.000
_cell.angle_alpha   90.00
_cell.angle_beta   90.00
_cell.angle_gamma   90.00
#
_symmetry.space_group_name_H-M   'P 1'
#
loop_
_entity.id
_entity.type
_entity.pdbx_description
1 polymer ?
#
loop_
_entity_poly.entity_id
_entity_poly.type
_entity_poly.pdbx_seq_one_letter_code
_entity_poly.pdbx_strand_id
1 'polypeptide(L)'
;TVLEQTLQRQFGAEVRKISIEDRKEEGTALFAALREALAQEPAGQIAAVIALSDGQVHDRPLPGFSFPAPFHLLLTGEKDEFDRKLEIKNAPAFAILGEPVTVTLKIEESGAVTRADPRADVFISVDGAPPTQFNLPVGTEVDVELSALHGGENIFEFRVEPLAGEVSESNNAAM
;
A
#
# COMPACT_ATOMS: atom_id res chain seq x y z
N THR A 1 21.17 -16.11 -3.57
CA THR A 1 19.87 -16.62 -4.09
C THR A 1 20.10 -17.56 -5.27
N VAL A 2 19.09 -18.37 -5.64
CA VAL A 2 19.16 -19.24 -6.82
C VAL A 2 19.45 -18.44 -8.10
N LEU A 3 18.85 -17.25 -8.21
CA LEU A 3 19.07 -16.33 -9.33
C LEU A 3 20.55 -15.88 -9.41
N GLU A 4 21.14 -15.46 -8.31
CA GLU A 4 22.56 -15.06 -8.27
C GLU A 4 23.49 -16.18 -8.71
N GLN A 5 23.27 -17.38 -8.17
CA GLN A 5 24.06 -18.56 -8.53
C GLN A 5 23.91 -18.92 -10.00
N THR A 6 22.71 -18.74 -10.57
CA THR A 6 22.44 -19.02 -11.97
C THR A 6 23.14 -18.00 -12.87
N LEU A 7 23.05 -16.71 -12.55
CA LEU A 7 23.72 -15.64 -13.30
C LEU A 7 25.23 -15.79 -13.26
N GLN A 8 25.81 -16.08 -12.08
CA GLN A 8 27.23 -16.29 -11.91
C GLN A 8 27.73 -17.52 -12.68
N ARG A 9 26.95 -18.62 -12.68
CA ARG A 9 27.29 -19.86 -13.36
C ARG A 9 27.17 -19.76 -14.89
N GLN A 10 26.12 -19.10 -15.39
CA GLN A 10 25.87 -19.04 -16.83
C GLN A 10 26.64 -17.93 -17.54
N PHE A 11 26.84 -16.80 -16.89
CA PHE A 11 27.41 -15.60 -17.51
C PHE A 11 28.75 -15.19 -16.93
N GLY A 12 29.23 -15.84 -15.87
CA GLY A 12 30.45 -15.46 -15.18
C GLY A 12 30.39 -14.06 -14.56
N ALA A 13 29.19 -13.52 -14.41
CA ALA A 13 28.96 -12.16 -13.91
C ALA A 13 29.04 -12.13 -12.39
N GLU A 14 29.70 -11.12 -11.85
CA GLU A 14 29.62 -10.79 -10.45
C GLU A 14 28.26 -10.11 -10.18
N VAL A 15 27.54 -10.59 -9.17
CA VAL A 15 26.21 -10.08 -8.83
C VAL A 15 26.32 -9.24 -7.55
N ARG A 16 26.03 -7.95 -7.67
CA ARG A 16 25.87 -7.06 -6.53
C ARG A 16 24.38 -6.92 -6.18
N LYS A 17 24.01 -7.33 -4.99
CA LYS A 17 22.64 -7.21 -4.48
C LYS A 17 22.48 -5.96 -3.62
N ILE A 18 21.41 -5.22 -3.88
CA ILE A 18 21.01 -4.06 -3.09
C ILE A 18 19.56 -4.29 -2.67
N SER A 19 19.32 -4.23 -1.36
CA SER A 19 17.98 -4.27 -0.81
C SER A 19 17.50 -2.85 -0.55
N ILE A 20 16.32 -2.53 -1.05
CA ILE A 20 15.68 -1.23 -0.83
C ILE A 20 14.62 -1.46 0.24
N GLU A 21 14.74 -0.77 1.36
CA GLU A 21 13.76 -0.81 2.43
C GLU A 21 12.66 0.20 2.15
N ASP A 22 11.42 -0.20 2.41
CA ASP A 22 10.27 0.69 2.36
C ASP A 22 10.35 1.70 3.52
N ARG A 23 10.24 2.97 3.18
CA ARG A 23 10.18 4.04 4.19
C ARG A 23 8.74 4.28 4.55
N LYS A 24 8.38 4.01 5.79
CA LYS A 24 7.00 4.00 6.33
C LYS A 24 6.09 5.18 5.91
N GLU A 25 6.65 6.31 5.49
CA GLU A 25 5.88 7.50 5.08
C GLU A 25 6.11 7.90 3.62
N GLU A 26 7.18 7.42 2.97
CA GLU A 26 7.60 7.84 1.62
C GLU A 26 7.52 6.71 0.59
N GLY A 27 7.26 5.47 1.04
CA GLY A 27 7.23 4.29 0.18
C GLY A 27 8.58 3.91 -0.43
N THR A 28 8.58 3.08 -1.47
CA THR A 28 9.78 2.54 -2.10
C THR A 28 10.39 3.52 -3.10
N ALA A 29 11.60 4.03 -2.82
CA ALA A 29 12.35 4.95 -3.67
C ALA A 29 13.33 4.19 -4.58
N LEU A 30 12.80 3.51 -5.61
CA LEU A 30 13.57 2.66 -6.52
C LEU A 30 14.60 3.45 -7.34
N PHE A 31 14.19 4.56 -7.97
CA PHE A 31 15.07 5.33 -8.85
C PHE A 31 16.17 6.07 -8.10
N ALA A 32 15.92 6.50 -6.85
CA ALA A 32 16.94 7.07 -6.00
C ALA A 32 18.02 6.03 -5.65
N ALA A 33 17.61 4.83 -5.24
CA ALA A 33 18.52 3.73 -4.94
C ALA A 33 19.31 3.26 -6.17
N LEU A 34 18.67 3.15 -7.32
CA LEU A 34 19.33 2.81 -8.58
C LEU A 34 20.40 3.83 -8.96
N ARG A 35 20.09 5.12 -8.87
CA ARG A 35 21.05 6.18 -9.16
C ARG A 35 22.28 6.11 -8.25
N GLU A 36 22.08 5.90 -6.96
CA GLU A 36 23.16 5.77 -6.00
C GLU A 36 24.03 4.53 -6.30
N ALA A 37 23.40 3.40 -6.59
CA ALA A 37 24.08 2.16 -6.93
C ALA A 37 24.90 2.29 -8.21
N LEU A 38 24.30 2.86 -9.27
CA LEU A 38 24.96 3.03 -10.56
C LEU A 38 26.12 4.05 -10.50
N ALA A 39 26.03 5.05 -9.64
CA ALA A 39 27.11 6.03 -9.45
C ALA A 39 28.38 5.44 -8.80
N GLN A 40 28.26 4.30 -8.13
CA GLN A 40 29.38 3.61 -7.50
C GLN A 40 30.11 2.64 -8.44
N GLU A 41 29.54 2.36 -9.61
CA GLU A 41 30.10 1.40 -10.56
C GLU A 41 30.80 2.11 -11.72
N PRO A 42 31.96 1.61 -12.18
CA PRO A 42 32.64 2.17 -13.35
C PRO A 42 31.79 2.03 -14.61
N ALA A 43 31.77 3.08 -15.43
CA ALA A 43 31.08 3.05 -16.70
C ALA A 43 31.58 1.89 -17.58
N GLY A 44 30.68 1.12 -18.14
CA GLY A 44 30.95 -0.01 -19.04
C GLY A 44 31.25 -1.35 -18.34
N GLN A 45 31.22 -1.41 -17.00
CA GLN A 45 31.35 -2.68 -16.26
C GLN A 45 30.00 -3.30 -15.88
N ILE A 46 28.90 -2.58 -16.08
CA ILE A 46 27.56 -3.06 -15.78
C ILE A 46 27.02 -3.81 -16.99
N ALA A 47 26.83 -5.12 -16.86
CA ALA A 47 26.28 -5.96 -17.92
C ALA A 47 24.75 -5.86 -18.01
N ALA A 48 24.07 -5.78 -16.89
CA ALA A 48 22.62 -5.58 -16.78
C ALA A 48 22.23 -5.06 -15.40
N VAL A 49 21.08 -4.43 -15.32
CA VAL A 49 20.41 -4.05 -14.07
C VAL A 49 19.12 -4.84 -13.99
N ILE A 50 18.91 -5.57 -12.89
CA ILE A 50 17.71 -6.34 -12.64
C ILE A 50 17.05 -5.82 -11.35
N ALA A 51 15.82 -5.34 -11.45
CA ALA A 51 15.02 -4.98 -10.31
C ALA A 51 13.91 -6.01 -10.08
N LEU A 52 13.76 -6.45 -8.83
CA LEU A 52 12.59 -7.22 -8.38
C LEU A 52 11.73 -6.29 -7.55
N SER A 53 10.47 -6.16 -7.91
CA SER A 53 9.52 -5.26 -7.25
C SER A 53 8.10 -5.80 -7.42
N ASP A 54 7.24 -5.48 -6.48
CA ASP A 54 5.79 -5.64 -6.60
C ASP A 54 5.13 -4.60 -7.53
N GLY A 55 5.92 -3.63 -8.02
CA GLY A 55 5.46 -2.54 -8.89
C GLY A 55 5.06 -1.27 -8.13
N GLN A 56 5.05 -1.28 -6.80
CA GLN A 56 4.72 -0.11 -5.98
C GLN A 56 5.94 0.81 -5.83
N VAL A 57 6.26 1.53 -6.89
CA VAL A 57 7.37 2.48 -6.93
C VAL A 57 6.84 3.89 -6.74
N HIS A 58 7.32 4.60 -5.72
CA HIS A 58 6.82 5.91 -5.32
C HIS A 58 7.63 7.09 -5.87
N ASP A 59 8.86 6.85 -6.31
CA ASP A 59 9.70 7.87 -6.94
C ASP A 59 9.70 7.78 -8.47
N ARG A 60 10.16 8.84 -9.11
CA ARG A 60 10.28 8.92 -10.58
C ARG A 60 11.72 9.14 -10.99
N PRO A 61 12.11 8.66 -12.18
CA PRO A 61 13.44 8.97 -12.71
C PRO A 61 13.58 10.48 -12.91
N LEU A 62 14.75 11.02 -12.58
CA LEU A 62 15.06 12.42 -12.85
C LEU A 62 15.13 12.67 -14.37
N PRO A 63 14.82 13.89 -14.83
CA PRO A 63 15.03 14.27 -16.22
C PRO A 63 16.45 13.96 -16.68
N GLY A 64 16.58 13.25 -17.80
CA GLY A 64 17.89 12.84 -18.33
C GLY A 64 18.48 11.57 -17.70
N PHE A 65 17.79 10.92 -16.76
CA PHE A 65 18.22 9.62 -16.25
C PHE A 65 18.17 8.57 -17.36
N SER A 66 19.27 7.84 -17.54
CA SER A 66 19.36 6.72 -18.46
C SER A 66 20.10 5.57 -17.81
N PHE A 67 19.74 4.35 -18.16
CA PHE A 67 20.48 3.17 -17.71
C PHE A 67 21.72 2.97 -18.57
N PRO A 68 22.91 2.72 -17.94
CA PRO A 68 24.15 2.45 -18.69
C PRO A 68 24.17 1.05 -19.32
N ALA A 69 23.21 0.19 -18.96
CA ALA A 69 23.08 -1.21 -19.40
C ALA A 69 21.58 -1.58 -19.50
N PRO A 70 21.24 -2.71 -20.12
CA PRO A 70 19.85 -3.20 -20.15
C PRO A 70 19.23 -3.27 -18.75
N PHE A 71 18.03 -2.71 -18.61
CA PHE A 71 17.25 -2.74 -17.37
C PHE A 71 16.11 -3.75 -17.50
N HIS A 72 16.02 -4.68 -16.56
CA HIS A 72 14.97 -5.69 -16.48
C HIS A 72 14.21 -5.51 -15.18
N LEU A 73 12.91 -5.26 -15.27
CA LEU A 73 12.00 -5.25 -14.13
C LEU A 73 11.28 -6.59 -14.06
N LEU A 74 11.49 -7.31 -12.97
CA LEU A 74 10.79 -8.54 -12.66
C LEU A 74 9.72 -8.22 -11.61
N LEU A 75 8.46 -8.27 -12.01
CA LEU A 75 7.34 -8.08 -11.11
C LEU A 75 7.09 -9.36 -10.33
N THR A 76 6.97 -9.23 -9.01
CA THR A 76 6.73 -10.33 -8.07
C THR A 76 5.26 -10.49 -7.71
N GLY A 77 4.41 -9.52 -8.06
CA GLY A 77 2.97 -9.56 -7.85
C GLY A 77 2.26 -10.54 -8.80
N GLU A 78 1.17 -11.13 -8.37
CA GLU A 78 0.30 -11.93 -9.23
C GLU A 78 -0.60 -11.01 -10.07
N LYS A 79 -0.95 -11.46 -11.27
CA LYS A 79 -1.71 -10.63 -12.22
C LYS A 79 -3.13 -10.31 -11.75
N ASP A 80 -3.65 -11.13 -10.86
CA ASP A 80 -5.02 -11.05 -10.34
C ASP A 80 -5.05 -10.61 -8.86
N GLU A 81 -3.93 -10.06 -8.36
CA GLU A 81 -3.90 -9.47 -7.01
C GLU A 81 -4.90 -8.31 -6.91
N PHE A 82 -5.59 -8.29 -5.83
CA PHE A 82 -6.44 -7.17 -5.46
C PHE A 82 -6.21 -6.81 -3.99
N ASP A 83 -6.56 -5.59 -3.64
CA ASP A 83 -6.40 -5.07 -2.30
C ASP A 83 -7.59 -4.17 -1.97
N ARG A 84 -8.06 -4.25 -0.73
CA ARG A 84 -9.10 -3.39 -0.18
C ARG A 84 -8.49 -2.54 0.93
N LYS A 85 -8.86 -1.28 0.98
CA LYS A 85 -8.34 -0.31 1.93
C LYS A 85 -9.48 0.51 2.51
N LEU A 86 -9.44 0.75 3.81
CA LEU A 86 -10.31 1.66 4.50
C LEU A 86 -9.56 2.94 4.86
N GLU A 87 -10.10 4.09 4.47
CA GLU A 87 -9.54 5.39 4.80
C GLU A 87 -10.55 6.26 5.54
N ILE A 88 -10.08 6.94 6.60
CA ILE A 88 -10.81 8.04 7.23
C ILE A 88 -10.42 9.31 6.49
N LYS A 89 -11.37 9.90 5.75
CA LYS A 89 -11.15 11.14 4.99
C LYS A 89 -11.33 12.37 5.83
N ASN A 90 -12.28 12.33 6.75
CA ASN A 90 -12.53 13.40 7.70
C ASN A 90 -13.09 12.85 9.00
N ALA A 91 -12.57 13.34 10.12
CA ALA A 91 -13.09 13.08 11.44
C ALA A 91 -12.91 14.35 12.29
N PRO A 92 -13.91 14.78 13.06
CA PRO A 92 -13.77 15.93 13.94
C PRO A 92 -12.87 15.59 15.12
N ALA A 93 -12.03 16.54 15.53
CA ALA A 93 -11.13 16.38 16.68
C ALA A 93 -11.84 16.42 18.04
N PHE A 94 -13.11 16.82 18.08
CA PHE A 94 -13.93 16.88 19.31
C PHE A 94 -15.41 16.69 18.97
N ALA A 95 -16.16 16.21 19.94
CA ALA A 95 -17.59 15.98 19.86
C ALA A 95 -18.31 16.50 21.13
N ILE A 96 -19.57 16.83 20.98
CA ILE A 96 -20.44 17.15 22.12
C ILE A 96 -21.17 15.88 22.52
N LEU A 97 -21.09 15.53 23.79
CA LEU A 97 -21.77 14.33 24.30
C LEU A 97 -23.30 14.44 24.07
N GLY A 98 -23.83 13.38 23.43
CA GLY A 98 -25.25 13.31 23.06
C GLY A 98 -25.58 13.91 21.69
N GLU A 99 -24.61 14.50 20.99
CA GLU A 99 -24.76 14.93 19.60
C GLU A 99 -24.08 13.94 18.65
N PRO A 100 -24.63 13.77 17.42
CA PRO A 100 -24.01 12.91 16.42
C PRO A 100 -22.69 13.50 15.93
N VAL A 101 -21.71 12.62 15.72
CA VAL A 101 -20.41 12.91 15.13
C VAL A 101 -20.39 12.34 13.72
N THR A 102 -20.13 13.17 12.72
CA THR A 102 -20.00 12.71 11.34
C THR A 102 -18.54 12.40 11.03
N VAL A 103 -18.30 11.15 10.62
CA VAL A 103 -16.99 10.69 10.13
C VAL A 103 -17.15 10.32 8.68
N THR A 104 -16.28 10.86 7.81
CA THR A 104 -16.26 10.54 6.39
C THR A 104 -15.29 9.40 6.13
N LEU A 105 -15.80 8.29 5.63
CA LEU A 105 -15.05 7.07 5.30
C LEU A 105 -14.98 6.89 3.79
N LYS A 106 -13.92 6.28 3.31
CA LYS A 106 -13.78 5.80 1.94
C LYS A 106 -13.20 4.41 1.93
N ILE A 107 -13.85 3.50 1.19
CA ILE A 107 -13.33 2.17 0.90
C ILE A 107 -12.80 2.21 -0.53
N GLU A 108 -11.56 1.85 -0.73
CA GLU A 108 -10.95 1.71 -2.05
C GLU A 108 -10.65 0.24 -2.33
N GLU A 109 -10.88 -0.19 -3.55
CA GLU A 109 -10.45 -1.50 -4.07
C GLU A 109 -9.54 -1.26 -5.27
N SER A 110 -8.40 -1.92 -5.29
CA SER A 110 -7.45 -1.90 -6.40
C SER A 110 -7.23 -3.31 -6.94
N GLY A 111 -6.88 -3.44 -8.23
CA GLY A 111 -6.63 -4.71 -8.86
C GLY A 111 -7.81 -5.29 -9.63
N ALA A 112 -7.88 -6.62 -9.77
CA ALA A 112 -8.73 -7.31 -10.75
C ALA A 112 -10.22 -7.47 -10.37
N VAL A 113 -10.66 -6.92 -9.25
CA VAL A 113 -12.06 -7.09 -8.80
C VAL A 113 -12.97 -6.11 -9.52
N THR A 114 -13.80 -6.63 -10.41
CA THR A 114 -14.88 -5.84 -11.06
C THR A 114 -16.22 -6.34 -10.62
N ARG A 115 -16.99 -5.49 -9.91
CA ARG A 115 -18.36 -5.75 -9.48
C ARG A 115 -19.29 -4.63 -9.97
N ALA A 116 -20.53 -4.99 -10.31
CA ALA A 116 -21.50 -4.01 -10.84
C ALA A 116 -21.94 -2.99 -9.78
N ASP A 117 -22.03 -3.42 -8.50
CA ASP A 117 -22.36 -2.56 -7.35
C ASP A 117 -21.46 -2.98 -6.17
N PRO A 118 -20.21 -2.47 -6.13
CA PRO A 118 -19.28 -2.87 -5.10
C PRO A 118 -19.65 -2.25 -3.76
N ARG A 119 -20.01 -3.10 -2.81
CA ARG A 119 -20.30 -2.74 -1.43
C ARG A 119 -19.44 -3.58 -0.48
N ALA A 120 -19.16 -3.05 0.69
CA ALA A 120 -18.41 -3.74 1.71
C ALA A 120 -19.05 -3.54 3.10
N ASP A 121 -18.94 -4.55 3.93
CA ASP A 121 -19.36 -4.46 5.31
C ASP A 121 -18.25 -3.84 6.15
N VAL A 122 -18.59 -2.75 6.82
CA VAL A 122 -17.72 -2.01 7.74
C VAL A 122 -18.26 -2.19 9.15
N PHE A 123 -17.40 -2.60 10.03
CA PHE A 123 -17.66 -2.77 11.46
C PHE A 123 -17.06 -1.58 12.21
N ILE A 124 -17.88 -0.89 12.97
CA ILE A 124 -17.48 0.29 13.74
C ILE A 124 -17.70 0.01 15.21
N SER A 125 -16.65 0.10 16.01
CA SER A 125 -16.64 -0.03 17.46
C SER A 125 -16.27 1.31 18.10
N VAL A 126 -16.84 1.60 19.24
CA VAL A 126 -16.49 2.76 20.09
C VAL A 126 -16.08 2.23 21.44
N ASP A 127 -14.87 2.56 21.90
CA ASP A 127 -14.31 2.17 23.21
C ASP A 127 -14.38 0.66 23.49
N GLY A 128 -14.20 -0.15 22.44
CA GLY A 128 -14.26 -1.61 22.55
C GLY A 128 -15.67 -2.18 22.74
N ALA A 129 -16.73 -1.38 22.57
CA ALA A 129 -18.10 -1.87 22.56
C ALA A 129 -18.35 -2.83 21.39
N PRO A 130 -19.39 -3.67 21.43
CA PRO A 130 -19.73 -4.52 20.30
C PRO A 130 -19.89 -3.71 19.02
N PRO A 131 -19.26 -4.14 17.90
CA PRO A 131 -19.24 -3.36 16.68
C PRO A 131 -20.63 -3.31 16.02
N THR A 132 -20.95 -2.16 15.46
CA THR A 132 -22.11 -1.97 14.59
C THR A 132 -21.69 -2.16 13.13
N GLN A 133 -22.46 -2.90 12.37
CA GLN A 133 -22.22 -3.18 10.97
C GLN A 133 -22.91 -2.17 10.07
N PHE A 134 -22.18 -1.64 9.09
CA PHE A 134 -22.64 -0.75 8.04
C PHE A 134 -22.28 -1.36 6.68
N ASN A 135 -23.22 -1.39 5.74
CA ASN A 135 -22.92 -1.81 4.38
C ASN A 135 -22.72 -0.58 3.49
N LEU A 136 -21.45 -0.26 3.17
CA LEU A 136 -21.06 0.97 2.49
C LEU A 136 -20.65 0.71 1.03
N PRO A 137 -20.90 1.67 0.12
CA PRO A 137 -20.41 1.59 -1.26
C PRO A 137 -18.87 1.72 -1.29
N VAL A 138 -18.26 1.04 -2.24
CA VAL A 138 -16.83 1.13 -2.52
C VAL A 138 -16.57 2.22 -3.55
N GLY A 139 -15.44 2.92 -3.42
CA GLY A 139 -14.96 3.95 -4.35
C GLY A 139 -15.52 5.35 -4.11
N THR A 140 -16.49 5.52 -3.21
CA THR A 140 -17.10 6.81 -2.88
C THR A 140 -16.89 7.17 -1.41
N GLU A 141 -16.83 8.46 -1.12
CA GLU A 141 -16.83 8.97 0.25
C GLU A 141 -18.24 8.89 0.84
N VAL A 142 -18.35 8.39 2.06
CA VAL A 142 -19.61 8.21 2.78
C VAL A 142 -19.50 8.79 4.17
N ASP A 143 -20.48 9.60 4.52
CA ASP A 143 -20.63 10.14 5.85
C ASP A 143 -21.39 9.14 6.74
N VAL A 144 -20.78 8.79 7.87
CA VAL A 144 -21.34 7.92 8.88
C VAL A 144 -21.54 8.72 10.16
N GLU A 145 -22.76 8.72 10.67
CA GLU A 145 -23.08 9.35 11.95
C GLU A 145 -22.83 8.37 13.10
N LEU A 146 -22.00 8.81 14.04
CA LEU A 146 -21.61 8.06 15.22
C LEU A 146 -21.94 8.90 16.48
N SER A 147 -21.87 8.28 17.63
CA SER A 147 -22.08 8.99 18.91
C SER A 147 -20.96 8.68 19.89
N ALA A 148 -20.44 9.71 20.54
CA ALA A 148 -19.55 9.56 21.67
C ALA A 148 -20.32 8.93 22.85
N LEU A 149 -19.74 7.91 23.47
CA LEU A 149 -20.38 7.17 24.56
C LEU A 149 -20.24 7.86 25.91
N HIS A 150 -19.16 8.61 26.09
CA HIS A 150 -18.87 9.32 27.36
C HIS A 150 -18.06 10.59 27.15
N GLY A 151 -17.94 11.41 28.18
CA GLY A 151 -17.05 12.56 28.17
C GLY A 151 -15.58 12.13 28.27
N GLY A 152 -14.71 12.90 27.65
CA GLY A 152 -13.27 12.60 27.54
C GLY A 152 -12.92 11.98 26.19
N GLU A 153 -11.85 11.19 26.15
CA GLU A 153 -11.38 10.54 24.93
C GLU A 153 -12.29 9.35 24.59
N ASN A 154 -12.77 9.28 23.36
CA ASN A 154 -13.50 8.15 22.83
C ASN A 154 -12.70 7.61 21.62
N ILE A 155 -12.45 6.31 21.60
CA ILE A 155 -11.70 5.63 20.54
C ILE A 155 -12.67 5.00 19.56
N PHE A 156 -12.65 5.46 18.31
CA PHE A 156 -13.45 4.89 17.23
C PHE A 156 -12.56 3.97 16.39
N GLU A 157 -12.94 2.69 16.35
CA GLU A 157 -12.26 1.67 15.56
C GLU A 157 -13.12 1.32 14.35
N PHE A 158 -12.53 1.39 13.18
CA PHE A 158 -13.17 1.09 11.90
C PHE A 158 -12.48 -0.12 11.28
N ARG A 159 -13.26 -1.08 10.81
CA ARG A 159 -12.75 -2.26 10.15
C ARG A 159 -13.65 -2.64 8.98
N VAL A 160 -13.10 -2.76 7.79
CA VAL A 160 -13.80 -3.32 6.64
C VAL A 160 -13.59 -4.84 6.58
N GLU A 161 -14.62 -5.58 6.18
CA GLU A 161 -14.51 -7.02 6.01
C GLU A 161 -13.53 -7.36 4.88
N PRO A 162 -12.49 -8.19 5.16
CA PRO A 162 -11.54 -8.59 4.13
C PRO A 162 -12.20 -9.47 3.08
N LEU A 163 -11.70 -9.41 1.86
CA LEU A 163 -12.05 -10.34 0.80
C LEU A 163 -11.02 -11.47 0.73
N ALA A 164 -11.50 -12.69 0.46
CA ALA A 164 -10.58 -13.83 0.33
C ALA A 164 -9.58 -13.60 -0.81
N GLY A 165 -8.30 -13.66 -0.51
CA GLY A 165 -7.21 -13.47 -1.47
C GLY A 165 -6.68 -12.05 -1.58
N GLU A 166 -6.96 -11.17 -0.63
CA GLU A 166 -6.32 -9.85 -0.53
C GLU A 166 -4.82 -9.96 -0.29
N VAL A 167 -4.08 -9.01 -0.84
CA VAL A 167 -2.62 -8.91 -0.65
C VAL A 167 -2.28 -8.57 0.79
N SER A 168 -3.06 -7.69 1.42
CA SER A 168 -2.85 -7.27 2.80
C SER A 168 -4.16 -6.95 3.51
N GLU A 169 -4.33 -7.49 4.72
CA GLU A 169 -5.44 -7.14 5.60
C GLU A 169 -5.09 -5.99 6.57
N SER A 170 -3.85 -5.51 6.56
CA SER A 170 -3.38 -4.51 7.52
C SER A 170 -3.98 -3.12 7.30
N ASN A 171 -4.38 -2.81 6.05
CA ASN A 171 -5.01 -1.56 5.64
C ASN A 171 -6.55 -1.59 5.67
N ASN A 172 -7.12 -2.71 6.16
CA ASN A 172 -8.56 -2.88 6.35
C ASN A 172 -9.07 -2.30 7.68
N ALA A 173 -8.19 -1.75 8.49
CA ALA A 173 -8.53 -1.13 9.77
C ALA A 173 -7.96 0.28 9.90
N ALA A 174 -8.72 1.14 10.57
CA ALA A 174 -8.32 2.52 10.92
C ALA A 174 -8.85 2.89 12.29
N MET A 175 -8.19 3.86 12.97
CA MET A 175 -8.55 4.32 14.31
C MET A 175 -8.31 5.84 14.43
#